data_278a665c30f03c3af7822ed0549badb6
#
_entry.id   278a665c30f03c3af7822ed0549badb6
#
_cell.length_a   1.000
_cell.length_b   1.000
_cell.length_c   1.000
_cell.angle_alpha   90.00
_cell.angle_beta   90.00
_cell.angle_gamma   90.00
#
_symmetry.space_group_name_H-M   'P 1'
#
loop_
_entity.id
_entity.type
_entity.pdbx_description
1 polymer ?
#
loop_
_entity_poly.entity_id
_entity_poly.type
_entity_poly.pdbx_seq_one_letter_code
_entity_poly.pdbx_strand_id
1 'polypeptide(L)'
;MTGNASKAKGESNRRLFLEAIEHHGKINDSLEIVGVTRSAYEKWRQRIPEFAAKVDAIRLRFAEEGPPEEKGGSFQDFRNEYFGHMSPWFHIAAIDAYEKTPPGNITLILWPPEHGKTTLAEDYFCYKLAVDPQFRITVGSEGQDMARKILGRIRSRMEPHGPFPGYVAKYGPFVPQNQSGRKTAQPWGADYFSVFKKSRHDERDYSMVSLGWRSKIAGTRTDHLHIDDIQSRVSLNLTEQMFEIFRQDWLTRPGENGRTSINGTR
;
A
#
# COMPACT_ATOMS: atom_id res chain seq x y z
N MET A 1 17.63 -26.12 -16.03
CA MET A 1 17.58 -24.65 -15.77
C MET A 1 16.85 -24.26 -14.46
N THR A 2 16.29 -25.17 -13.69
CA THR A 2 15.50 -24.92 -12.47
C THR A 2 16.32 -24.60 -11.21
N GLY A 3 17.60 -24.97 -11.15
CA GLY A 3 18.44 -24.79 -9.94
C GLY A 3 18.83 -23.34 -9.62
N ASN A 4 19.08 -22.50 -10.65
CA ASN A 4 19.50 -21.12 -10.46
C ASN A 4 18.37 -20.21 -9.95
N ALA A 5 17.14 -20.39 -10.42
CA ALA A 5 15.98 -19.61 -9.96
C ALA A 5 15.64 -19.91 -8.49
N SER A 6 15.76 -21.18 -8.07
CA SER A 6 15.53 -21.58 -6.67
C SER A 6 16.59 -21.02 -5.71
N LYS A 7 17.85 -20.96 -6.15
CA LYS A 7 18.95 -20.38 -5.38
C LYS A 7 18.80 -18.88 -5.22
N ALA A 8 18.49 -18.16 -6.31
CA ALA A 8 18.24 -16.72 -6.31
C ALA A 8 17.06 -16.34 -5.38
N LYS A 9 15.95 -17.09 -5.43
CA LYS A 9 14.81 -16.90 -4.53
C LYS A 9 15.20 -17.09 -3.07
N GLY A 10 16.02 -18.11 -2.77
CA GLY A 10 16.51 -18.34 -1.41
C GLY A 10 17.39 -17.20 -0.87
N GLU A 11 18.22 -16.62 -1.72
CA GLU A 11 19.06 -15.45 -1.36
C GLU A 11 18.20 -14.20 -1.13
N SER A 12 17.23 -13.95 -1.99
CA SER A 12 16.27 -12.84 -1.84
C SER A 12 15.49 -12.93 -0.54
N ASN A 13 14.99 -14.12 -0.20
CA ASN A 13 14.26 -14.34 1.06
C ASN A 13 15.13 -14.10 2.29
N ARG A 14 16.41 -14.53 2.28
CA ARG A 14 17.33 -14.30 3.40
C ARG A 14 17.63 -12.82 3.60
N ARG A 15 17.84 -12.07 2.49
CA ARG A 15 18.06 -10.63 2.55
C ARG A 15 16.85 -9.93 3.16
N LEU A 16 15.66 -10.19 2.63
CA LEU A 16 14.42 -9.61 3.12
C LEU A 16 14.16 -9.97 4.60
N PHE A 17 14.51 -11.19 5.02
CA PHE A 17 14.41 -11.59 6.41
C PHE A 17 15.35 -10.78 7.32
N LEU A 18 16.61 -10.54 6.90
CA LEU A 18 17.54 -9.70 7.66
C LEU A 18 17.03 -8.26 7.77
N GLU A 19 16.52 -7.69 6.70
CA GLU A 19 15.89 -6.37 6.72
C GLU A 19 14.69 -6.34 7.69
N ALA A 20 13.81 -7.32 7.62
CA ALA A 20 12.65 -7.39 8.52
C ALA A 20 13.04 -7.54 10.00
N ILE A 21 14.00 -8.39 10.32
CA ILE A 21 14.42 -8.58 11.73
C ILE A 21 15.18 -7.35 12.27
N GLU A 22 15.82 -6.56 11.41
CA GLU A 22 16.42 -5.27 11.79
C GLU A 22 15.38 -4.24 12.24
N HIS A 23 14.16 -4.32 11.76
CA HIS A 23 13.07 -3.44 12.17
C HIS A 23 12.25 -3.98 13.34
N HIS A 24 12.00 -5.27 13.38
CA HIS A 24 11.06 -5.86 14.34
C HIS A 24 11.72 -6.58 15.52
N GLY A 25 12.99 -6.98 15.40
CA GLY A 25 13.73 -7.72 16.43
C GLY A 25 13.22 -9.14 16.72
N LYS A 26 12.08 -9.53 16.14
CA LYS A 26 11.38 -10.79 16.40
C LYS A 26 11.42 -11.72 15.19
N ILE A 27 11.88 -12.96 15.42
CA ILE A 27 12.01 -13.96 14.35
C ILE A 27 10.65 -14.29 13.73
N ASN A 28 9.62 -14.51 14.54
CA ASN A 28 8.31 -14.93 14.03
C ASN A 28 7.67 -13.86 13.13
N ASP A 29 7.70 -12.61 13.54
CA ASP A 29 7.18 -11.48 12.77
C ASP A 29 7.94 -11.35 11.43
N SER A 30 9.26 -11.49 11.47
CA SER A 30 10.11 -11.43 10.27
C SER A 30 9.88 -12.61 9.31
N LEU A 31 9.60 -13.81 9.83
CA LEU A 31 9.23 -14.97 9.02
C LEU A 31 7.88 -14.76 8.32
N GLU A 32 6.93 -14.17 9.02
CA GLU A 32 5.61 -13.85 8.50
C GLU A 32 5.69 -12.82 7.37
N ILE A 33 6.46 -11.75 7.56
CA ILE A 33 6.71 -10.71 6.53
C ILE A 33 7.25 -11.31 5.24
N VAL A 34 8.21 -12.24 5.35
CA VAL A 34 8.90 -12.85 4.20
C VAL A 34 8.08 -13.99 3.58
N GLY A 35 7.09 -14.52 4.30
CA GLY A 35 6.34 -15.70 3.87
C GLY A 35 7.19 -16.99 3.91
N VAL A 36 8.10 -17.11 4.89
CA VAL A 36 9.02 -18.24 5.02
C VAL A 36 8.70 -19.05 6.25
N THR A 37 8.73 -20.38 6.11
CA THR A 37 8.46 -21.30 7.22
C THR A 37 9.61 -21.33 8.23
N ARG A 38 9.30 -21.59 9.50
CA ARG A 38 10.30 -21.79 10.55
C ARG A 38 11.32 -22.87 10.17
N SER A 39 10.89 -23.96 9.54
CA SER A 39 11.80 -25.03 9.09
C SER A 39 12.80 -24.55 8.04
N ALA A 40 12.40 -23.67 7.11
CA ALA A 40 13.33 -23.09 6.13
C ALA A 40 14.36 -22.18 6.81
N TYR A 41 13.94 -21.35 7.77
CA TYR A 41 14.81 -20.50 8.57
C TYR A 41 15.85 -21.32 9.36
N GLU A 42 15.45 -22.40 10.04
CA GLU A 42 16.37 -23.23 10.78
C GLU A 42 17.43 -23.89 9.87
N LYS A 43 17.02 -24.31 8.66
CA LYS A 43 17.97 -24.79 7.63
C LYS A 43 18.96 -23.69 7.21
N TRP A 44 18.53 -22.44 7.11
CA TRP A 44 19.45 -21.34 6.81
C TRP A 44 20.47 -21.13 7.93
N ARG A 45 20.03 -21.11 9.17
CA ARG A 45 20.92 -20.97 10.32
C ARG A 45 21.97 -22.08 10.39
N GLN A 46 21.58 -23.32 10.12
CA GLN A 46 22.49 -24.45 10.13
C GLN A 46 23.50 -24.44 8.98
N ARG A 47 23.08 -24.01 7.80
CA ARG A 47 23.89 -24.11 6.57
C ARG A 47 24.71 -22.85 6.26
N ILE A 48 24.37 -21.72 6.85
CA ILE A 48 24.98 -20.42 6.54
C ILE A 48 25.38 -19.74 7.85
N PRO A 49 26.58 -20.00 8.36
CA PRO A 49 27.05 -19.44 9.64
C PRO A 49 27.02 -17.90 9.69
N GLU A 50 27.34 -17.24 8.57
CA GLU A 50 27.29 -15.77 8.46
C GLU A 50 25.87 -15.22 8.63
N PHE A 51 24.86 -15.92 8.09
CA PHE A 51 23.46 -15.55 8.29
C PHE A 51 23.06 -15.70 9.76
N ALA A 52 23.45 -16.82 10.40
CA ALA A 52 23.18 -17.03 11.80
C ALA A 52 23.80 -15.95 12.69
N ALA A 53 25.08 -15.60 12.44
CA ALA A 53 25.79 -14.57 13.18
C ALA A 53 25.13 -13.18 13.04
N LYS A 54 24.67 -12.80 11.83
CA LYS A 54 23.94 -11.56 11.61
C LYS A 54 22.62 -11.50 12.39
N VAL A 55 21.85 -12.58 12.36
CA VAL A 55 20.58 -12.66 13.12
C VAL A 55 20.82 -12.53 14.62
N ASP A 56 21.84 -13.22 15.13
CA ASP A 56 22.16 -13.18 16.56
C ASP A 56 22.68 -11.80 17.00
N ALA A 57 23.47 -11.13 16.18
CA ALA A 57 23.93 -9.75 16.42
C ALA A 57 22.75 -8.75 16.45
N ILE A 58 21.82 -8.87 15.50
CA ILE A 58 20.61 -8.01 15.47
C ILE A 58 19.79 -8.23 16.75
N ARG A 59 19.56 -9.47 17.15
CA ARG A 59 18.79 -9.79 18.35
C ARG A 59 19.47 -9.31 19.64
N LEU A 60 20.79 -9.39 19.71
CA LEU A 60 21.55 -8.87 20.85
C LEU A 60 21.38 -7.36 20.96
N ARG A 61 21.53 -6.64 19.84
CA ARG A 61 21.29 -5.19 19.80
C ARG A 61 19.88 -4.82 20.29
N PHE A 62 18.84 -5.52 19.86
CA PHE A 62 17.47 -5.29 20.35
C PHE A 62 17.30 -5.58 21.84
N ALA A 63 18.03 -6.54 22.38
CA ALA A 63 17.98 -6.83 23.80
C ALA A 63 18.66 -5.73 24.64
N GLU A 64 19.68 -5.08 24.10
CA GLU A 64 20.45 -4.03 24.78
C GLU A 64 19.85 -2.63 24.58
N GLU A 65 19.44 -2.29 23.37
CA GLU A 65 19.03 -0.94 22.98
C GLU A 65 17.50 -0.78 22.86
N GLY A 66 16.76 -1.90 22.81
CA GLY A 66 15.33 -1.89 22.47
C GLY A 66 15.07 -1.76 20.97
N PRO A 67 13.80 -1.71 20.54
CA PRO A 67 13.45 -1.44 19.16
C PRO A 67 13.91 -0.03 18.76
N PRO A 68 14.39 0.18 17.52
CA PRO A 68 14.73 1.52 17.04
C PRO A 68 13.54 2.44 17.26
N GLU A 69 13.79 3.64 17.77
CA GLU A 69 12.75 4.65 17.93
C GLU A 69 12.06 4.86 16.57
N GLU A 70 10.74 4.66 16.52
CA GLU A 70 9.95 5.02 15.37
C GLU A 70 9.92 6.54 15.26
N LYS A 71 10.87 7.10 14.54
CA LYS A 71 10.74 8.47 14.05
C LYS A 71 9.60 8.44 13.05
N GLY A 72 8.42 8.86 13.49
CA GLY A 72 7.30 9.13 12.61
C GLY A 72 7.71 10.21 11.62
N GLY A 73 8.34 9.81 10.53
CA GLY A 73 8.72 10.69 9.44
C GLY A 73 7.46 11.24 8.76
N SER A 74 7.58 12.44 8.20
CA SER A 74 6.54 12.98 7.33
C SER A 74 6.31 12.03 6.15
N PHE A 75 5.16 12.12 5.48
CA PHE A 75 4.94 11.37 4.24
C PHE A 75 6.04 11.63 3.20
N GLN A 76 6.59 12.85 3.17
CA GLN A 76 7.69 13.20 2.29
C GLN A 76 8.96 12.38 2.58
N ASP A 77 9.33 12.23 3.86
CA ASP A 77 10.48 11.42 4.28
C ASP A 77 10.25 9.96 3.95
N PHE A 78 9.07 9.43 4.26
CA PHE A 78 8.65 8.08 3.91
C PHE A 78 8.78 7.82 2.40
N ARG A 79 8.28 8.74 1.57
CA ARG A 79 8.31 8.63 0.12
C ARG A 79 9.73 8.56 -0.43
N ASN A 80 10.61 9.39 0.09
CA ASN A 80 12.02 9.41 -0.28
C ASN A 80 12.76 8.15 0.20
N GLU A 81 12.56 7.75 1.45
CA GLU A 81 13.24 6.63 2.08
C GLU A 81 12.88 5.28 1.45
N TYR A 82 11.57 5.01 1.29
CA TYR A 82 11.10 3.69 0.86
C TYR A 82 10.88 3.55 -0.64
N PHE A 83 10.56 4.64 -1.33
CA PHE A 83 10.28 4.60 -2.78
C PHE A 83 11.34 5.31 -3.63
N GLY A 84 12.26 6.05 -3.03
CA GLY A 84 13.28 6.82 -3.75
C GLY A 84 12.71 7.98 -4.56
N HIS A 85 11.48 8.41 -4.25
CA HIS A 85 10.80 9.46 -4.99
C HIS A 85 11.00 10.81 -4.34
N MET A 86 11.78 11.68 -4.97
CA MET A 86 11.93 13.08 -4.56
C MET A 86 10.61 13.83 -4.73
N SER A 87 10.34 14.77 -3.82
CA SER A 87 9.14 15.60 -3.87
C SER A 87 9.51 17.02 -4.30
N PRO A 88 9.30 17.42 -5.58
CA PRO A 88 9.44 18.80 -6.00
C PRO A 88 8.40 19.69 -5.28
N TRP A 89 8.59 21.00 -5.31
CA TRP A 89 7.78 21.95 -4.55
C TRP A 89 6.25 21.80 -4.76
N PHE A 90 5.83 21.48 -6.00
CA PHE A 90 4.42 21.30 -6.31
C PHE A 90 3.87 19.97 -5.77
N HIS A 91 4.70 18.90 -5.63
CA HIS A 91 4.32 17.71 -4.90
C HIS A 91 4.13 18.00 -3.41
N ILE A 92 5.00 18.81 -2.81
CA ILE A 92 4.89 19.20 -1.40
C ILE A 92 3.57 19.96 -1.15
N ALA A 93 3.20 20.88 -2.04
CA ALA A 93 1.92 21.58 -1.96
C ALA A 93 0.71 20.62 -2.06
N ALA A 94 0.78 19.57 -2.90
CA ALA A 94 -0.27 18.58 -3.00
C ALA A 94 -0.33 17.65 -1.77
N ILE A 95 0.83 17.26 -1.22
CA ILE A 95 0.91 16.50 0.04
C ILE A 95 0.24 17.29 1.17
N ASP A 96 0.58 18.57 1.30
CA ASP A 96 -0.04 19.46 2.26
C ASP A 96 -1.56 19.53 2.09
N ALA A 97 -2.03 19.61 0.84
CA ALA A 97 -3.45 19.62 0.55
C ALA A 97 -4.12 18.28 0.93
N TYR A 98 -3.51 17.13 0.66
CA TYR A 98 -4.03 15.83 1.08
C TYR A 98 -4.16 15.70 2.60
N GLU A 99 -3.19 16.22 3.35
CA GLU A 99 -3.14 16.08 4.81
C GLU A 99 -3.97 17.13 5.53
N LYS A 100 -3.98 18.39 5.03
CA LYS A 100 -4.60 19.53 5.70
C LYS A 100 -6.03 19.84 5.25
N THR A 101 -6.47 19.32 4.09
CA THR A 101 -7.86 19.50 3.66
C THR A 101 -8.81 18.95 4.73
N PRO A 102 -9.72 19.74 5.28
CA PRO A 102 -10.66 19.28 6.28
C PRO A 102 -11.53 18.12 5.77
N PRO A 103 -11.99 17.23 6.67
CA PRO A 103 -12.97 16.20 6.30
C PRO A 103 -14.20 16.81 5.61
N GLY A 104 -14.77 16.07 4.66
CA GLY A 104 -15.92 16.53 3.86
C GLY A 104 -15.57 17.45 2.70
N ASN A 105 -14.34 17.94 2.61
CA ASN A 105 -13.87 18.78 1.50
C ASN A 105 -13.15 17.99 0.42
N ILE A 106 -13.01 18.63 -0.75
CA ILE A 106 -12.38 18.05 -1.94
C ILE A 106 -11.03 18.73 -2.19
N THR A 107 -9.98 17.94 -2.31
CA THR A 107 -8.68 18.38 -2.83
C THR A 107 -8.65 18.17 -4.34
N LEU A 108 -8.48 19.24 -5.11
CA LEU A 108 -8.38 19.18 -6.57
C LEU A 108 -6.95 19.48 -7.01
N ILE A 109 -6.33 18.54 -7.74
CA ILE A 109 -4.98 18.66 -8.29
C ILE A 109 -5.07 18.62 -9.81
N LEU A 110 -4.76 19.75 -10.44
CA LEU A 110 -4.76 19.90 -11.89
C LEU A 110 -3.34 20.17 -12.37
N TRP A 111 -2.65 19.14 -12.83
CA TRP A 111 -1.29 19.24 -13.36
C TRP A 111 -1.23 18.74 -14.80
N PRO A 112 -0.24 19.18 -15.58
CA PRO A 112 0.04 18.59 -16.88
C PRO A 112 0.29 17.09 -16.80
N PRO A 113 0.19 16.36 -17.93
CA PRO A 113 0.64 14.96 -18.00
C PRO A 113 2.08 14.81 -17.50
N GLU A 114 2.46 13.60 -17.08
CA GLU A 114 3.83 13.22 -16.67
C GLU A 114 4.41 13.94 -15.43
N HIS A 115 3.60 14.74 -14.72
CA HIS A 115 4.01 15.39 -13.47
C HIS A 115 3.82 14.50 -12.21
N GLY A 116 3.59 13.21 -12.40
CA GLY A 116 3.59 12.24 -11.30
C GLY A 116 2.37 12.28 -10.37
N LYS A 117 1.22 12.83 -10.79
CA LYS A 117 -0.03 12.89 -10.01
C LYS A 117 -0.43 11.53 -9.44
N THR A 118 -0.58 10.55 -10.33
CA THR A 118 -0.99 9.20 -9.99
C THR A 118 0.05 8.53 -9.09
N THR A 119 1.35 8.69 -9.39
CA THR A 119 2.44 8.15 -8.56
C THR A 119 2.42 8.73 -7.16
N LEU A 120 2.19 10.04 -7.01
CA LEU A 120 2.08 10.71 -5.71
C LEU A 120 0.92 10.13 -4.88
N ALA A 121 -0.25 9.95 -5.51
CA ALA A 121 -1.40 9.35 -4.86
C ALA A 121 -1.14 7.88 -4.44
N GLU A 122 -0.50 7.09 -5.32
CA GLU A 122 -0.10 5.71 -5.01
C GLU A 122 0.84 5.63 -3.82
N ASP A 123 1.86 6.50 -3.77
CA ASP A 123 2.81 6.59 -2.66
C ASP A 123 2.09 6.97 -1.36
N TYR A 124 1.17 7.95 -1.43
CA TYR A 124 0.38 8.39 -0.29
C TYR A 124 -0.52 7.27 0.26
N PHE A 125 -1.15 6.49 -0.60
CA PHE A 125 -1.99 5.37 -0.15
C PHE A 125 -1.17 4.23 0.45
N CYS A 126 0.01 3.95 -0.07
CA CYS A 126 0.94 3.02 0.57
C CYS A 126 1.34 3.51 1.97
N TYR A 127 1.65 4.80 2.12
CA TYR A 127 1.95 5.41 3.41
C TYR A 127 0.76 5.29 4.38
N LYS A 128 -0.45 5.66 3.96
CA LYS A 128 -1.65 5.57 4.81
C LYS A 128 -1.91 4.15 5.30
N LEU A 129 -1.80 3.14 4.43
CA LEU A 129 -1.98 1.74 4.80
C LEU A 129 -0.84 1.18 5.65
N ALA A 130 0.35 1.78 5.60
CA ALA A 130 1.47 1.43 6.46
C ALA A 130 1.27 1.92 7.91
N VAL A 131 0.81 3.17 8.06
CA VAL A 131 0.63 3.80 9.38
C VAL A 131 -0.73 3.46 10.01
N ASP A 132 -1.76 3.24 9.19
CA ASP A 132 -3.09 2.84 9.62
C ASP A 132 -3.66 1.71 8.74
N PRO A 133 -3.46 0.45 9.11
CA PRO A 133 -4.01 -0.70 8.37
C PRO A 133 -5.53 -0.76 8.31
N GLN A 134 -6.25 0.00 9.15
CA GLN A 134 -7.72 0.08 9.13
C GLN A 134 -8.25 1.07 8.09
N PHE A 135 -7.37 1.92 7.54
CA PHE A 135 -7.73 2.95 6.58
C PHE A 135 -8.33 2.34 5.30
N ARG A 136 -9.40 2.95 4.79
CA ARG A 136 -10.16 2.48 3.63
C ARG A 136 -10.06 3.47 2.50
N ILE A 137 -9.69 2.98 1.32
CA ILE A 137 -9.44 3.80 0.14
C ILE A 137 -10.29 3.29 -1.02
N THR A 138 -11.04 4.18 -1.64
CA THR A 138 -11.71 3.89 -2.91
C THR A 138 -11.05 4.70 -4.01
N VAL A 139 -10.57 4.01 -5.05
CA VAL A 139 -9.97 4.63 -6.23
C VAL A 139 -10.94 4.55 -7.39
N GLY A 140 -11.30 5.71 -7.92
CA GLY A 140 -12.14 5.86 -9.09
C GLY A 140 -11.36 6.35 -10.30
N SER A 141 -11.76 5.91 -11.49
CA SER A 141 -11.21 6.40 -12.75
C SER A 141 -12.30 6.34 -13.85
N GLU A 142 -11.99 6.84 -15.06
CA GLU A 142 -12.91 6.76 -16.20
C GLU A 142 -13.40 5.34 -16.47
N GLY A 143 -12.52 4.36 -16.42
CA GLY A 143 -12.83 2.95 -16.64
C GLY A 143 -12.32 2.04 -15.54
N GLN A 144 -12.98 0.89 -15.37
CA GLN A 144 -12.59 -0.12 -14.38
C GLN A 144 -11.14 -0.59 -14.58
N ASP A 145 -10.68 -0.75 -15.81
CA ASP A 145 -9.32 -1.22 -16.10
C ASP A 145 -8.25 -0.20 -15.70
N MET A 146 -8.55 1.10 -15.81
CA MET A 146 -7.62 2.15 -15.35
C MET A 146 -7.54 2.15 -13.82
N ALA A 147 -8.66 2.08 -13.13
CA ALA A 147 -8.70 1.96 -11.67
C ALA A 147 -7.97 0.69 -11.18
N ARG A 148 -8.14 -0.46 -11.87
CA ARG A 148 -7.39 -1.70 -11.58
C ARG A 148 -5.89 -1.56 -11.73
N LYS A 149 -5.42 -0.81 -12.73
CA LYS A 149 -3.98 -0.55 -12.94
C LYS A 149 -3.37 0.19 -11.76
N ILE A 150 -4.06 1.21 -11.23
CA ILE A 150 -3.62 1.94 -10.03
C ILE A 150 -3.55 0.98 -8.84
N LEU A 151 -4.62 0.25 -8.58
CA LEU A 151 -4.68 -0.74 -7.50
C LEU A 151 -3.58 -1.79 -7.62
N GLY A 152 -3.34 -2.29 -8.84
CA GLY A 152 -2.30 -3.27 -9.14
C GLY A 152 -0.89 -2.76 -8.82
N ARG A 153 -0.59 -1.48 -9.13
CA ARG A 153 0.71 -0.87 -8.80
C ARG A 153 0.90 -0.69 -7.29
N ILE A 154 -0.14 -0.26 -6.57
CA ILE A 154 -0.12 -0.18 -5.10
C ILE A 154 0.10 -1.56 -4.49
N ARG A 155 -0.67 -2.56 -4.95
CA ARG A 155 -0.55 -3.93 -4.46
C ARG A 155 0.84 -4.52 -4.70
N SER A 156 1.44 -4.32 -5.88
CA SER A 156 2.78 -4.82 -6.20
C SER A 156 3.87 -4.24 -5.31
N ARG A 157 3.70 -3.01 -4.81
CA ARG A 157 4.62 -2.38 -3.85
C ARG A 157 4.58 -3.05 -2.48
N MET A 158 3.46 -3.66 -2.13
CA MET A 158 3.21 -4.33 -0.85
C MET A 158 3.57 -5.81 -0.86
N GLU A 159 3.91 -6.37 -2.00
CA GLU A 159 4.28 -7.79 -2.11
C GLU A 159 5.71 -8.03 -1.60
N PRO A 160 5.99 -9.16 -0.89
CA PRO A 160 7.31 -9.46 -0.32
C PRO A 160 8.45 -9.44 -1.33
N HIS A 161 8.15 -9.78 -2.60
CA HIS A 161 9.11 -9.78 -3.70
C HIS A 161 8.86 -8.64 -4.69
N GLY A 162 8.13 -7.63 -4.26
CA GLY A 162 7.86 -6.42 -5.02
C GLY A 162 9.08 -5.50 -5.14
N PRO A 163 8.88 -4.33 -5.79
CA PRO A 163 9.99 -3.40 -6.07
C PRO A 163 10.55 -2.71 -4.81
N PHE A 164 9.86 -2.75 -3.68
CA PHE A 164 10.22 -2.00 -2.47
C PHE A 164 10.35 -2.89 -1.22
N PRO A 165 11.38 -3.75 -1.17
CA PRO A 165 11.56 -4.71 -0.09
C PRO A 165 11.75 -4.04 1.29
N GLY A 166 12.44 -2.91 1.38
CA GLY A 166 12.62 -2.15 2.62
C GLY A 166 11.30 -1.66 3.22
N TYR A 167 10.36 -1.19 2.37
CA TYR A 167 9.02 -0.83 2.77
C TYR A 167 8.25 -2.01 3.37
N VAL A 168 8.31 -3.16 2.70
CA VAL A 168 7.64 -4.37 3.18
C VAL A 168 8.30 -4.91 4.45
N ALA A 169 9.61 -4.84 4.56
CA ALA A 169 10.35 -5.25 5.75
C ALA A 169 9.98 -4.41 6.99
N LYS A 170 9.81 -3.09 6.82
CA LYS A 170 9.47 -2.18 7.92
C LYS A 170 8.01 -2.26 8.33
N TYR A 171 7.08 -2.18 7.39
CA TYR A 171 5.65 -2.00 7.67
C TYR A 171 4.81 -3.26 7.45
N GLY A 172 5.31 -4.24 6.71
CA GLY A 172 4.60 -5.49 6.43
C GLY A 172 4.36 -6.37 7.68
N PRO A 173 3.80 -7.57 7.49
CA PRO A 173 3.31 -8.09 6.21
C PRO A 173 2.01 -7.39 5.77
N PHE A 174 1.87 -7.17 4.46
CA PHE A 174 0.63 -6.62 3.89
C PHE A 174 -0.23 -7.70 3.26
N VAL A 175 0.42 -8.67 2.59
CA VAL A 175 -0.27 -9.75 1.89
C VAL A 175 -0.86 -10.72 2.91
N PRO A 176 -2.17 -11.01 2.85
CA PRO A 176 -2.79 -12.00 3.72
C PRO A 176 -2.14 -13.36 3.55
N GLN A 177 -1.66 -13.96 4.64
CA GLN A 177 -0.96 -15.23 4.60
C GLN A 177 -1.92 -16.39 4.86
N ASN A 178 -1.77 -17.47 4.09
CA ASN A 178 -2.47 -18.71 4.33
C ASN A 178 -1.80 -19.43 5.52
N GLN A 179 -2.31 -19.22 6.71
CA GLN A 179 -1.96 -20.08 7.83
C GLN A 179 -2.61 -21.45 7.61
N SER A 180 -1.80 -22.48 7.45
CA SER A 180 -2.22 -23.90 7.41
C SER A 180 -3.10 -24.31 6.21
N GLY A 181 -2.87 -23.81 5.01
CA GLY A 181 -3.55 -24.28 3.79
C GLY A 181 -5.03 -23.89 3.70
N ARG A 182 -5.58 -23.11 4.63
CA ARG A 182 -6.93 -22.55 4.52
C ARG A 182 -6.88 -21.27 3.70
N LYS A 183 -7.85 -21.09 2.79
CA LYS A 183 -8.04 -19.81 2.09
C LYS A 183 -8.21 -18.72 3.14
N THR A 184 -7.39 -17.66 3.06
CA THR A 184 -7.55 -16.49 3.93
C THR A 184 -8.94 -15.89 3.70
N ALA A 185 -9.60 -15.45 4.77
CA ALA A 185 -10.85 -14.69 4.66
C ALA A 185 -10.64 -13.32 4.00
N GLN A 186 -9.38 -12.85 3.92
CA GLN A 186 -9.01 -11.55 3.39
C GLN A 186 -8.67 -11.63 1.90
N PRO A 187 -9.34 -10.87 1.04
CA PRO A 187 -9.07 -10.87 -0.39
C PRO A 187 -7.77 -10.12 -0.73
N TRP A 188 -7.07 -10.62 -1.74
CA TRP A 188 -5.93 -9.97 -2.39
C TRP A 188 -6.14 -9.97 -3.91
N GLY A 189 -7.20 -9.28 -4.34
CA GLY A 189 -7.72 -9.34 -5.70
C GLY A 189 -7.32 -8.16 -6.60
N ALA A 190 -7.78 -8.18 -7.84
CA ALA A 190 -7.52 -7.13 -8.82
C ALA A 190 -8.45 -5.91 -8.64
N ASP A 191 -9.66 -6.12 -8.15
CA ASP A 191 -10.65 -5.07 -7.95
C ASP A 191 -10.66 -4.50 -6.53
N TYR A 192 -10.26 -5.32 -5.57
CA TYR A 192 -10.21 -4.96 -4.15
C TYR A 192 -9.25 -5.87 -3.39
N PHE A 193 -8.71 -5.34 -2.31
CA PHE A 193 -7.92 -6.11 -1.37
C PHE A 193 -8.02 -5.58 0.06
N SER A 194 -7.64 -6.43 1.03
CA SER A 194 -7.44 -6.04 2.43
C SER A 194 -6.01 -6.38 2.85
N VAL A 195 -5.35 -5.45 3.54
CA VAL A 195 -4.02 -5.70 4.10
C VAL A 195 -4.11 -6.65 5.29
N PHE A 196 -3.07 -7.46 5.50
CA PHE A 196 -3.03 -8.51 6.53
C PHE A 196 -3.31 -7.98 7.95
N LYS A 197 -2.75 -6.82 8.31
CA LYS A 197 -2.90 -6.20 9.63
C LYS A 197 -4.28 -5.56 9.88
N LYS A 198 -5.20 -5.63 8.93
CA LYS A 198 -6.57 -5.15 9.15
C LYS A 198 -7.28 -6.06 10.14
N SER A 199 -7.51 -5.57 11.36
CA SER A 199 -8.04 -6.36 12.49
C SER A 199 -9.57 -6.47 12.50
N ARG A 200 -10.27 -5.57 11.80
CA ARG A 200 -11.74 -5.58 11.74
C ARG A 200 -12.22 -6.48 10.60
N HIS A 201 -12.15 -7.77 10.82
CA HIS A 201 -12.54 -8.79 9.82
C HIS A 201 -14.06 -8.92 9.61
N ASP A 202 -14.84 -8.37 10.51
CA ASP A 202 -16.30 -8.28 10.45
C ASP A 202 -16.79 -7.09 9.61
N GLU A 203 -15.93 -6.13 9.32
CA GLU A 203 -16.23 -5.06 8.38
C GLU A 203 -16.23 -5.58 6.93
N ARG A 204 -17.33 -5.30 6.22
CA ARG A 204 -17.48 -5.63 4.80
C ARG A 204 -16.56 -4.79 3.89
N ASP A 205 -15.96 -3.75 4.44
CA ASP A 205 -15.17 -2.79 3.68
C ASP A 205 -13.71 -3.22 3.59
N TYR A 206 -13.18 -3.18 2.39
CA TYR A 206 -11.81 -3.54 2.06
C TYR A 206 -10.83 -2.39 2.38
N SER A 207 -9.53 -2.69 2.46
CA SER A 207 -8.50 -1.65 2.57
C SER A 207 -8.44 -0.80 1.31
N MET A 208 -8.59 -1.42 0.12
CA MET A 208 -8.70 -0.71 -1.14
C MET A 208 -9.73 -1.34 -2.08
N VAL A 209 -10.43 -0.47 -2.81
CA VAL A 209 -11.36 -0.83 -3.89
C VAL A 209 -11.08 0.02 -5.12
N SER A 210 -11.12 -0.58 -6.31
CA SER A 210 -11.01 0.12 -7.58
C SER A 210 -12.33 0.08 -8.34
N LEU A 211 -12.78 1.23 -8.86
CA LEU A 211 -14.07 1.37 -9.50
C LEU A 211 -13.97 2.26 -10.76
N GLY A 212 -14.59 1.83 -11.86
CA GLY A 212 -14.92 2.74 -12.96
C GLY A 212 -16.11 3.63 -12.58
N TRP A 213 -16.21 4.85 -13.13
CA TRP A 213 -17.27 5.79 -12.75
C TRP A 213 -18.70 5.28 -12.92
N ARG A 214 -18.92 4.31 -13.81
CA ARG A 214 -20.21 3.63 -14.00
C ARG A 214 -20.48 2.48 -13.03
N SER A 215 -19.49 2.13 -12.22
CA SER A 215 -19.65 1.03 -11.27
C SER A 215 -20.55 1.44 -10.11
N LYS A 216 -21.31 0.47 -9.59
CA LYS A 216 -22.10 0.69 -8.38
C LYS A 216 -21.17 0.79 -7.17
N ILE A 217 -21.11 1.96 -6.57
CA ILE A 217 -20.35 2.21 -5.33
C ILE A 217 -21.22 2.01 -4.07
N ALA A 218 -22.52 1.73 -4.25
CA ALA A 218 -23.45 1.60 -3.14
C ALA A 218 -23.01 0.55 -2.10
N GLY A 219 -23.06 0.94 -0.81
CA GLY A 219 -22.68 0.07 0.31
C GLY A 219 -21.20 0.04 0.65
N THR A 220 -20.34 0.75 -0.09
CA THR A 220 -18.92 0.90 0.21
C THR A 220 -18.72 2.12 1.11
N ARG A 221 -18.00 1.97 2.22
CA ARG A 221 -17.53 3.09 3.05
C ARG A 221 -16.06 3.32 2.74
N THR A 222 -15.64 4.58 2.74
CA THR A 222 -14.25 4.94 2.49
C THR A 222 -13.80 6.08 3.40
N ASP A 223 -12.56 6.05 3.82
CA ASP A 223 -11.94 7.16 4.56
C ASP A 223 -11.27 8.14 3.60
N HIS A 224 -10.89 7.65 2.40
CA HIS A 224 -10.39 8.48 1.30
C HIS A 224 -10.96 8.01 -0.04
N LEU A 225 -11.73 8.89 -0.68
CA LEU A 225 -12.15 8.73 -2.06
C LEU A 225 -11.16 9.44 -2.98
N HIS A 226 -10.48 8.69 -3.82
CA HIS A 226 -9.56 9.23 -4.82
C HIS A 226 -10.09 9.03 -6.22
N ILE A 227 -10.09 10.08 -7.02
CA ILE A 227 -10.51 10.06 -8.41
C ILE A 227 -9.32 10.44 -9.28
N ASP A 228 -8.93 9.55 -10.17
CA ASP A 228 -7.80 9.77 -11.07
C ASP A 228 -8.26 9.79 -12.52
N ASP A 229 -8.08 10.93 -13.19
CA ASP A 229 -8.43 11.16 -14.62
C ASP A 229 -9.80 10.55 -14.98
N ILE A 230 -10.88 11.04 -14.34
CA ILE A 230 -12.24 10.50 -14.51
C ILE A 230 -12.84 10.82 -15.88
N GLN A 231 -12.30 11.80 -16.58
CA GLN A 231 -12.82 12.29 -17.82
C GLN A 231 -11.76 12.26 -18.93
N SER A 232 -12.09 11.63 -20.05
CA SER A 232 -11.31 11.67 -21.29
C SER A 232 -12.04 12.46 -22.36
N ARG A 233 -11.39 12.66 -23.49
CA ARG A 233 -12.03 13.25 -24.67
C ARG A 233 -13.24 12.45 -25.16
N VAL A 234 -13.25 11.14 -24.94
CA VAL A 234 -14.35 10.24 -25.36
C VAL A 234 -15.57 10.41 -24.47
N SER A 235 -15.39 10.74 -23.19
CA SER A 235 -16.48 10.90 -22.22
C SER A 235 -16.98 12.34 -22.05
N LEU A 236 -16.45 13.30 -22.79
CA LEU A 236 -16.86 14.71 -22.69
C LEU A 236 -18.37 14.94 -22.88
N ASN A 237 -19.00 14.17 -23.76
CA ASN A 237 -20.45 14.24 -24.02
C ASN A 237 -21.30 13.63 -22.89
N LEU A 238 -20.69 12.98 -21.92
CA LEU A 238 -21.35 12.34 -20.76
C LEU A 238 -21.14 13.13 -19.45
N THR A 239 -20.58 14.34 -19.54
CA THR A 239 -20.16 15.14 -18.37
C THR A 239 -21.30 15.37 -17.38
N GLU A 240 -22.49 15.70 -17.81
CA GLU A 240 -23.64 15.94 -16.93
C GLU A 240 -24.03 14.65 -16.19
N GLN A 241 -24.13 13.54 -16.90
CA GLN A 241 -24.45 12.24 -16.29
C GLN A 241 -23.36 11.81 -15.28
N MET A 242 -22.09 11.99 -15.63
CA MET A 242 -20.97 11.71 -14.73
C MET A 242 -21.05 12.57 -13.47
N PHE A 243 -21.34 13.86 -13.62
CA PHE A 243 -21.45 14.78 -12.51
C PHE A 243 -22.59 14.40 -11.55
N GLU A 244 -23.76 14.02 -12.09
CA GLU A 244 -24.89 13.58 -11.26
C GLU A 244 -24.58 12.30 -10.48
N ILE A 245 -24.01 11.27 -11.13
CA ILE A 245 -23.59 10.03 -10.47
C ILE A 245 -22.54 10.33 -9.40
N PHE A 246 -21.58 11.19 -9.74
CA PHE A 246 -20.51 11.56 -8.83
C PHE A 246 -21.07 12.25 -7.58
N ARG A 247 -21.93 13.24 -7.75
CA ARG A 247 -22.54 14.00 -6.66
C ARG A 247 -23.45 13.14 -5.78
N GLN A 248 -24.28 12.30 -6.38
CA GLN A 248 -25.30 11.52 -5.68
C GLN A 248 -24.74 10.27 -5.03
N ASP A 249 -23.84 9.57 -5.71
CA ASP A 249 -23.37 8.26 -5.29
C ASP A 249 -21.97 8.29 -4.68
N TRP A 250 -21.01 8.98 -5.30
CA TRP A 250 -19.60 8.89 -4.92
C TRP A 250 -19.23 9.81 -3.77
N LEU A 251 -19.61 11.09 -3.84
CA LEU A 251 -19.27 12.07 -2.78
C LEU A 251 -19.98 11.81 -1.46
N THR A 252 -20.94 10.90 -1.43
CA THR A 252 -21.61 10.48 -0.20
C THR A 252 -20.90 9.33 0.53
N ARG A 253 -19.84 8.75 -0.05
CA ARG A 253 -19.13 7.57 0.52
C ARG A 253 -18.08 7.90 1.56
N PRO A 254 -17.30 8.97 1.44
CA PRO A 254 -16.49 9.44 2.55
C PRO A 254 -17.44 9.82 3.71
N GLY A 255 -17.27 9.16 4.86
CA GLY A 255 -18.05 9.53 6.07
C GLY A 255 -17.72 10.95 6.53
N GLU A 256 -18.26 11.38 7.66
CA GLU A 256 -18.04 12.72 8.24
C GLU A 256 -16.55 13.09 8.37
N ASN A 257 -15.68 12.09 8.60
CA ASN A 257 -14.24 12.26 8.70
C ASN A 257 -13.48 11.88 7.41
N GLY A 258 -14.21 11.51 6.36
CA GLY A 258 -13.60 11.10 5.10
C GLY A 258 -13.18 12.29 4.23
N ARG A 259 -12.26 12.02 3.31
CA ARG A 259 -11.70 13.02 2.38
C ARG A 259 -11.89 12.59 0.95
N THR A 260 -11.93 13.57 0.06
CA THR A 260 -11.96 13.32 -1.38
C THR A 260 -10.80 14.03 -2.06
N SER A 261 -10.09 13.33 -2.93
CA SER A 261 -9.10 13.95 -3.82
C SER A 261 -9.40 13.61 -5.28
N ILE A 262 -9.20 14.60 -6.14
CA ILE A 262 -9.42 14.48 -7.57
C ILE A 262 -8.13 14.93 -8.28
N ASN A 263 -7.56 14.04 -9.04
CA ASN A 263 -6.49 14.35 -9.97
C ASN A 263 -7.05 14.51 -11.37
N GLY A 264 -6.68 15.57 -12.04
CA GLY A 264 -7.07 15.84 -13.42
C GLY A 264 -5.90 16.35 -14.25
N THR A 265 -6.01 16.18 -15.54
CA THR A 265 -5.06 16.72 -16.53
C THR A 265 -5.61 18.01 -17.10
N ARG A 266 -4.76 19.05 -17.11
CA ARG A 266 -5.11 20.38 -17.68
C ARG A 266 -4.55 20.52 -19.09
#